data_4b13a2f6ad1d4285dae1f09d86116252
#
_entry.id   4b13a2f6ad1d4285dae1f09d86116252
#
_cell.length_a   1.000
_cell.length_b   1.000
_cell.length_c   1.000
_cell.angle_alpha   90.00
_cell.angle_beta   90.00
_cell.angle_gamma   90.00
#
_symmetry.space_group_name_H-M   'P 1'
#
loop_
_entity.id
_entity.type
_entity.pdbx_description
1 polymer ?
#
loop_
_entity_poly.entity_id
_entity_poly.type
_entity_poly.pdbx_seq_one_letter_code
_entity_poly.pdbx_strand_id
1 'polypeptide(L)'
;MRFRKTQMLVVLVGLAVSAAVSAQAPAARTEALSARELAEKVDAHYNHLHSLTAHFTERYRGMGIDRTETGTLTLSKPGRMRWAYDAPSGKIFVLDGKFAVSYTPGDSQALRTPAKQLDDLRSPLRFLLGHTEIAKELNGLTMTLVSGGYTLSGVPKGMEQTVQSIGITVDTAGQITGMRVAQTDGAETSFVFSDIHENVATPDSDFEFTPPPGVTIIDGVAPI
;
A
#
# COMPACT_ATOMS: atom_id res chain seq x y z
N MET A 1 53.85 -95.61 11.62
CA MET A 1 52.54 -95.11 11.69
C MET A 1 52.58 -93.58 11.83
N ARG A 2 52.45 -92.86 10.69
CA ARG A 2 52.71 -91.38 10.63
C ARG A 2 51.35 -90.64 10.59
N PHE A 3 51.08 -89.84 11.57
CA PHE A 3 49.90 -88.92 11.59
C PHE A 3 50.34 -87.63 10.92
N ARG A 4 49.68 -87.27 9.80
CA ARG A 4 49.76 -85.97 9.16
C ARG A 4 48.79 -84.97 9.86
N LYS A 5 49.32 -83.92 10.36
CA LYS A 5 48.60 -82.78 10.87
C LYS A 5 48.20 -81.88 9.70
N THR A 6 46.93 -81.70 9.44
CA THR A 6 46.38 -80.77 8.47
C THR A 6 46.24 -79.43 9.16
N GLN A 7 46.92 -78.45 8.69
CA GLN A 7 46.76 -77.04 9.14
C GLN A 7 45.53 -76.41 8.38
N MET A 8 44.59 -75.93 9.12
CA MET A 8 43.40 -75.20 8.62
C MET A 8 43.75 -73.71 8.62
N LEU A 9 43.82 -73.13 7.40
CA LEU A 9 44.03 -71.66 7.18
C LEU A 9 42.70 -70.94 7.31
N VAL A 10 42.52 -70.13 8.37
CA VAL A 10 41.36 -69.25 8.54
C VAL A 10 41.65 -67.96 7.86
N VAL A 11 40.94 -67.68 6.74
CA VAL A 11 40.98 -66.39 6.05
C VAL A 11 39.95 -65.49 6.70
N LEU A 12 40.39 -64.49 7.43
CA LEU A 12 39.57 -63.37 7.98
C LEU A 12 39.31 -62.35 6.86
N VAL A 13 38.10 -62.35 6.33
CA VAL A 13 37.63 -61.30 5.41
C VAL A 13 37.12 -60.12 6.26
N GLY A 14 37.93 -59.08 6.34
CA GLY A 14 37.52 -57.83 6.99
C GLY A 14 36.56 -57.04 6.09
N LEU A 15 35.28 -56.92 6.51
CA LEU A 15 34.32 -56.03 5.88
C LEU A 15 34.58 -54.58 6.37
N ALA A 16 35.16 -53.74 5.50
CA ALA A 16 35.26 -52.30 5.73
C ALA A 16 33.93 -51.64 5.40
N VAL A 17 33.13 -51.30 6.41
CA VAL A 17 31.93 -50.50 6.26
C VAL A 17 32.34 -49.03 6.15
N SER A 18 32.39 -48.50 4.92
CA SER A 18 32.56 -47.07 4.67
C SER A 18 31.26 -46.33 4.97
N ALA A 19 31.16 -45.67 6.13
CA ALA A 19 30.09 -44.76 6.44
C ALA A 19 30.23 -43.49 5.59
N ALA A 20 29.44 -43.39 4.52
CA ALA A 20 29.28 -42.14 3.78
C ALA A 20 28.52 -41.10 4.64
N VAL A 21 29.23 -40.18 5.23
CA VAL A 21 28.63 -39.00 5.88
C VAL A 21 28.10 -38.09 4.78
N SER A 22 26.80 -38.18 4.50
CA SER A 22 26.10 -37.20 3.65
C SER A 22 26.07 -35.87 4.38
N ALA A 23 26.96 -34.95 4.02
CA ALA A 23 26.89 -33.56 4.43
C ALA A 23 25.64 -32.94 3.78
N GLN A 24 24.55 -32.90 4.51
CA GLN A 24 23.37 -32.14 4.14
C GLN A 24 23.75 -30.65 4.17
N ALA A 25 23.90 -30.03 2.99
CA ALA A 25 24.00 -28.58 2.87
C ALA A 25 22.80 -27.95 3.58
N PRO A 26 23.00 -26.91 4.41
CA PRO A 26 21.89 -26.23 5.02
C PRO A 26 21.01 -25.68 3.88
N ALA A 27 19.76 -26.13 3.81
CA ALA A 27 18.77 -25.53 2.93
C ALA A 27 18.72 -24.04 3.27
N ALA A 28 19.05 -23.19 2.31
CA ALA A 28 18.90 -21.75 2.44
C ALA A 28 17.44 -21.51 2.82
N ARG A 29 17.19 -21.17 4.09
CA ARG A 29 15.90 -20.65 4.50
C ARG A 29 15.73 -19.36 3.71
N THR A 30 14.85 -19.36 2.73
CA THR A 30 14.29 -18.14 2.18
C THR A 30 13.61 -17.48 3.37
N GLU A 31 14.24 -16.49 3.98
CA GLU A 31 13.64 -15.75 5.06
C GLU A 31 12.31 -15.20 4.53
N ALA A 32 11.22 -15.54 5.22
CA ALA A 32 9.91 -15.05 4.85
C ALA A 32 9.92 -13.52 5.00
N LEU A 33 9.52 -12.82 3.94
CA LEU A 33 9.44 -11.35 3.91
C LEU A 33 8.70 -10.85 5.16
N SER A 34 9.32 -9.97 5.92
CA SER A 34 8.71 -9.36 7.10
C SER A 34 7.84 -8.16 6.73
N ALA A 35 6.90 -7.78 7.61
CA ALA A 35 6.07 -6.59 7.40
C ALA A 35 6.91 -5.31 7.24
N ARG A 36 8.03 -5.21 7.96
CA ARG A 36 8.96 -4.07 7.87
C ARG A 36 9.66 -4.03 6.51
N GLU A 37 10.22 -5.14 6.06
CA GLU A 37 10.89 -5.22 4.75
C GLU A 37 9.94 -4.91 3.60
N LEU A 38 8.68 -5.39 3.69
CA LEU A 38 7.67 -5.04 2.70
C LEU A 38 7.35 -3.54 2.75
N ALA A 39 7.19 -2.95 3.93
CA ALA A 39 6.96 -1.51 4.09
C ALA A 39 8.11 -0.68 3.50
N GLU A 40 9.36 -1.04 3.79
CA GLU A 40 10.55 -0.39 3.23
C GLU A 40 10.61 -0.51 1.69
N LYS A 41 10.18 -1.64 1.13
CA LYS A 41 10.08 -1.84 -0.32
C LYS A 41 9.02 -0.92 -0.94
N VAL A 42 7.85 -0.77 -0.31
CA VAL A 42 6.78 0.14 -0.75
C VAL A 42 7.24 1.59 -0.66
N ASP A 43 7.84 1.98 0.47
CA ASP A 43 8.39 3.34 0.66
C ASP A 43 9.44 3.66 -0.41
N ALA A 44 10.37 2.74 -0.69
CA ALA A 44 11.38 2.91 -1.73
C ALA A 44 10.75 3.08 -3.11
N HIS A 45 9.75 2.26 -3.46
CA HIS A 45 9.03 2.35 -4.73
C HIS A 45 8.37 3.72 -4.89
N TYR A 46 7.55 4.13 -3.91
CA TYR A 46 6.82 5.39 -3.97
C TYR A 46 7.73 6.61 -3.81
N ASN A 47 8.85 6.54 -3.11
CA ASN A 47 9.80 7.65 -3.01
C ASN A 47 10.51 7.96 -4.34
N HIS A 48 10.68 6.98 -5.23
CA HIS A 48 11.26 7.16 -6.56
C HIS A 48 10.24 7.50 -7.66
N LEU A 49 8.96 7.34 -7.37
CA LEU A 49 7.88 7.66 -8.29
C LEU A 49 7.78 9.17 -8.51
N HIS A 50 7.61 9.62 -9.76
CA HIS A 50 7.41 11.03 -10.10
C HIS A 50 5.94 11.37 -10.35
N SER A 51 5.23 10.47 -11.00
CA SER A 51 3.81 10.63 -11.32
C SER A 51 3.13 9.26 -11.44
N LEU A 52 1.81 9.27 -11.32
CA LEU A 52 0.98 8.08 -11.48
C LEU A 52 -0.40 8.48 -11.97
N THR A 53 -0.97 7.67 -12.85
CA THR A 53 -2.40 7.66 -13.13
C THR A 53 -2.97 6.28 -12.83
N ALA A 54 -4.22 6.23 -12.35
CA ALA A 54 -4.90 4.98 -12.07
C ALA A 54 -6.42 5.19 -12.14
N HIS A 55 -7.16 4.13 -12.48
CA HIS A 55 -8.57 4.07 -12.15
C HIS A 55 -8.74 3.68 -10.70
N PHE A 56 -9.69 4.30 -10.00
CA PHE A 56 -10.04 3.91 -8.65
C PHE A 56 -11.51 3.49 -8.54
N THR A 57 -11.74 2.56 -7.63
CA THR A 57 -13.06 2.28 -7.06
C THR A 57 -12.98 2.58 -5.58
N GLU A 58 -13.76 3.54 -5.12
CA GLU A 58 -13.94 3.89 -3.72
C GLU A 58 -15.23 3.29 -3.21
N ARG A 59 -15.21 2.63 -2.06
CA ARG A 59 -16.41 2.20 -1.35
C ARG A 59 -16.39 2.76 0.06
N TYR A 60 -17.43 3.47 0.40
CA TYR A 60 -17.70 3.94 1.75
C TYR A 60 -18.84 3.13 2.37
N ARG A 61 -18.62 2.65 3.59
CA ARG A 61 -19.64 2.02 4.43
C ARG A 61 -19.63 2.68 5.80
N GLY A 62 -20.77 3.16 6.25
CA GLY A 62 -20.87 3.76 7.57
C GLY A 62 -22.22 4.46 7.75
N MET A 63 -22.67 4.57 8.98
CA MET A 63 -23.90 5.31 9.33
C MET A 63 -25.14 4.90 8.49
N GLY A 64 -25.24 3.60 8.11
CA GLY A 64 -26.31 3.09 7.26
C GLY A 64 -26.14 3.38 5.75
N ILE A 65 -25.05 4.00 5.34
CA ILE A 65 -24.71 4.28 3.94
C ILE A 65 -23.75 3.20 3.44
N ASP A 66 -24.00 2.67 2.25
CA ASP A 66 -23.06 1.86 1.46
C ASP A 66 -23.04 2.47 0.05
N ARG A 67 -21.94 3.17 -0.27
CA ARG A 67 -21.78 3.91 -1.52
C ARG A 67 -20.52 3.46 -2.22
N THR A 68 -20.60 3.24 -3.53
CA THR A 68 -19.46 2.96 -4.39
C THR A 68 -19.37 4.05 -5.44
N GLU A 69 -18.17 4.60 -5.60
CA GLU A 69 -17.86 5.63 -6.60
C GLU A 69 -16.60 5.18 -7.36
N THR A 70 -16.51 5.59 -8.62
CA THR A 70 -15.35 5.31 -9.48
C THR A 70 -14.82 6.60 -10.08
N GLY A 71 -13.60 6.54 -10.58
CA GLY A 71 -12.98 7.68 -11.23
C GLY A 71 -11.51 7.46 -11.57
N THR A 72 -10.86 8.55 -11.90
CA THR A 72 -9.44 8.59 -12.23
C THR A 72 -8.65 9.36 -11.18
N LEU A 73 -7.58 8.76 -10.69
CA LEU A 73 -6.55 9.38 -9.88
C LEU A 73 -5.41 9.81 -10.79
N THR A 74 -4.98 11.06 -10.68
CA THR A 74 -3.73 11.57 -11.23
C THR A 74 -2.88 12.13 -10.09
N LEU A 75 -1.63 11.72 -10.04
CA LEU A 75 -0.67 12.16 -9.04
C LEU A 75 0.60 12.68 -9.71
N SER A 76 1.13 13.78 -9.20
CA SER A 76 2.42 14.35 -9.64
C SER A 76 3.17 14.90 -8.43
N LYS A 77 4.40 14.43 -8.24
CA LYS A 77 5.25 14.89 -7.14
C LYS A 77 6.00 16.16 -7.51
N PRO A 78 6.27 17.00 -6.51
CA PRO A 78 5.83 16.88 -5.13
C PRO A 78 4.40 17.39 -4.92
N GLY A 79 3.62 16.66 -4.12
CA GLY A 79 2.41 17.16 -3.46
C GLY A 79 1.23 17.55 -4.33
N ARG A 80 1.11 17.07 -5.57
CA ARG A 80 -0.04 17.33 -6.45
C ARG A 80 -0.84 16.06 -6.69
N MET A 81 -2.17 16.19 -6.64
CA MET A 81 -3.09 15.07 -6.77
C MET A 81 -4.44 15.54 -7.30
N ARG A 82 -5.07 14.74 -8.15
CA ARG A 82 -6.43 14.94 -8.64
C ARG A 82 -7.20 13.64 -8.58
N TRP A 83 -8.37 13.70 -7.97
CA TRP A 83 -9.39 12.67 -8.01
C TRP A 83 -10.56 13.21 -8.82
N ALA A 84 -10.78 12.65 -9.99
CA ALA A 84 -11.90 13.01 -10.86
C ALA A 84 -12.89 11.85 -10.87
N TYR A 85 -14.08 12.08 -10.34
CA TYR A 85 -15.13 11.06 -10.21
C TYR A 85 -15.95 10.96 -11.49
N ASP A 86 -16.34 9.73 -11.84
CA ASP A 86 -17.18 9.45 -13.01
C ASP A 86 -18.62 9.91 -12.80
N ALA A 87 -19.14 9.75 -11.58
CA ALA A 87 -20.49 10.12 -11.20
C ALA A 87 -20.56 10.71 -9.76
N PRO A 88 -21.15 11.92 -9.58
CA PRO A 88 -21.61 12.82 -10.64
C PRO A 88 -20.40 13.37 -11.42
N SER A 89 -20.55 13.47 -12.74
CA SER A 89 -19.51 14.06 -13.58
C SER A 89 -19.19 15.48 -13.14
N GLY A 90 -17.89 15.75 -12.90
CA GLY A 90 -17.40 17.02 -12.38
C GLY A 90 -17.23 17.06 -10.86
N LYS A 91 -17.60 15.99 -10.11
CA LYS A 91 -17.14 15.82 -8.73
C LYS A 91 -15.63 15.64 -8.72
N ILE A 92 -14.94 16.43 -7.91
CA ILE A 92 -13.49 16.52 -7.96
C ILE A 92 -12.89 16.81 -6.60
N PHE A 93 -11.71 16.24 -6.34
CA PHE A 93 -10.77 16.70 -5.35
C PHE A 93 -9.44 16.99 -6.05
N VAL A 94 -8.90 18.18 -5.87
CA VAL A 94 -7.62 18.60 -6.45
C VAL A 94 -6.72 19.14 -5.35
N LEU A 95 -5.49 18.65 -5.32
CA LEU A 95 -4.39 19.20 -4.53
C LEU A 95 -3.35 19.77 -5.50
N ASP A 96 -3.13 21.09 -5.47
CA ASP A 96 -2.24 21.79 -6.39
C ASP A 96 -0.80 21.97 -5.83
N GLY A 97 -0.54 21.43 -4.64
CA GLY A 97 0.69 21.60 -3.89
C GLY A 97 0.63 22.71 -2.84
N LYS A 98 -0.37 23.62 -2.89
CA LYS A 98 -0.59 24.71 -1.92
C LYS A 98 -1.95 24.60 -1.26
N PHE A 99 -2.96 24.27 -2.03
CA PHE A 99 -4.35 24.13 -1.60
C PHE A 99 -4.94 22.84 -2.11
N ALA A 100 -5.84 22.27 -1.31
CA ALA A 100 -6.78 21.28 -1.76
C ALA A 100 -8.12 21.93 -2.02
N VAL A 101 -8.77 21.57 -3.11
CA VAL A 101 -10.12 22.01 -3.44
C VAL A 101 -10.98 20.79 -3.63
N SER A 102 -12.12 20.74 -2.95
CA SER A 102 -13.18 19.74 -3.16
C SER A 102 -14.44 20.43 -3.70
N TYR A 103 -15.06 19.80 -4.69
CA TYR A 103 -16.30 20.28 -5.30
C TYR A 103 -17.20 19.11 -5.72
N THR A 104 -18.46 19.24 -5.47
CA THR A 104 -19.50 18.34 -5.97
C THR A 104 -20.48 19.12 -6.83
N PRO A 105 -20.80 18.67 -8.06
CA PRO A 105 -21.76 19.34 -8.93
C PRO A 105 -23.12 19.51 -8.27
N GLY A 106 -23.68 20.70 -8.40
CA GLY A 106 -24.91 21.11 -7.74
C GLY A 106 -24.69 21.96 -6.48
N ASP A 107 -23.48 21.91 -5.90
CA ASP A 107 -23.12 22.82 -4.81
C ASP A 107 -22.87 24.24 -5.34
N SER A 108 -23.30 25.24 -4.61
CA SER A 108 -23.01 26.65 -4.91
C SER A 108 -21.60 27.06 -4.46
N GLN A 109 -20.88 26.16 -3.79
CA GLN A 109 -19.57 26.42 -3.20
C GLN A 109 -18.60 25.26 -3.45
N ALA A 110 -17.33 25.60 -3.70
CA ALA A 110 -16.21 24.69 -3.63
C ALA A 110 -15.40 24.99 -2.38
N LEU A 111 -15.03 23.94 -1.63
CA LEU A 111 -14.29 24.09 -0.38
C LEU A 111 -12.79 24.07 -0.68
N ARG A 112 -12.06 25.10 -0.23
CA ARG A 112 -10.60 25.19 -0.34
C ARG A 112 -9.95 25.09 1.04
N THR A 113 -8.97 24.19 1.16
CA THR A 113 -8.22 23.95 2.39
C THR A 113 -6.72 24.09 2.09
N PRO A 114 -5.92 24.78 2.91
CA PRO A 114 -4.46 24.79 2.75
C PRO A 114 -3.89 23.36 2.79
N ALA A 115 -3.00 23.00 1.85
CA ALA A 115 -2.39 21.66 1.76
C ALA A 115 -1.75 21.22 3.08
N LYS A 116 -1.12 22.17 3.80
CA LYS A 116 -0.52 21.92 5.11
C LYS A 116 -1.51 21.37 6.15
N GLN A 117 -2.79 21.77 6.08
CA GLN A 117 -3.81 21.21 6.97
C GLN A 117 -4.16 19.75 6.63
N LEU A 118 -3.97 19.32 5.37
CA LEU A 118 -4.13 17.91 5.00
C LEU A 118 -3.00 17.04 5.56
N ASP A 119 -1.79 17.57 5.63
CA ASP A 119 -0.68 16.88 6.28
C ASP A 119 -0.95 16.72 7.78
N ASP A 120 -1.51 17.75 8.42
CA ASP A 120 -1.92 17.71 9.84
C ASP A 120 -3.07 16.70 10.07
N LEU A 121 -3.97 16.51 9.07
CA LEU A 121 -5.05 15.52 9.13
C LEU A 121 -4.57 14.08 8.92
N ARG A 122 -3.28 13.89 8.60
CA ARG A 122 -2.63 12.57 8.44
C ARG A 122 -3.43 11.63 7.52
N SER A 123 -3.99 12.18 6.43
CA SER A 123 -4.75 11.42 5.46
C SER A 123 -3.97 10.19 4.98
N PRO A 124 -4.58 8.99 4.92
CA PRO A 124 -3.96 7.80 4.36
C PRO A 124 -3.46 7.97 2.93
N LEU A 125 -4.04 8.90 2.18
CA LEU A 125 -3.65 9.21 0.80
C LEU A 125 -2.22 9.74 0.68
N ARG A 126 -1.62 10.22 1.79
CA ARG A 126 -0.22 10.66 1.83
C ARG A 126 0.76 9.54 1.47
N PHE A 127 0.41 8.27 1.72
CA PHE A 127 1.25 7.14 1.32
C PHE A 127 1.42 7.05 -0.20
N LEU A 128 0.43 7.49 -0.97
CA LEU A 128 0.53 7.60 -2.43
C LEU A 128 1.46 8.75 -2.87
N LEU A 129 1.53 9.82 -2.08
CA LEU A 129 2.39 10.97 -2.40
C LEU A 129 3.87 10.71 -2.15
N GLY A 130 4.23 9.64 -1.44
CA GLY A 130 5.61 9.36 -1.01
C GLY A 130 6.07 10.31 0.10
N HIS A 131 7.34 10.23 0.47
CA HIS A 131 7.93 10.89 1.65
C HIS A 131 7.38 10.35 2.98
N THR A 132 6.91 9.11 2.96
CA THR A 132 6.41 8.40 4.12
C THR A 132 7.39 7.30 4.52
N GLU A 133 7.33 6.94 5.78
CA GLU A 133 7.97 5.76 6.31
C GLU A 133 6.90 4.90 7.00
N ILE A 134 6.25 4.03 6.24
CA ILE A 134 5.09 3.22 6.68
C ILE A 134 5.36 2.57 8.04
N ALA A 135 6.53 1.95 8.19
CA ALA A 135 6.90 1.26 9.42
C ALA A 135 7.08 2.20 10.63
N LYS A 136 7.38 3.49 10.41
CA LYS A 136 7.48 4.50 11.47
C LYS A 136 6.15 5.15 11.79
N GLU A 137 5.24 5.19 10.83
CA GLU A 137 3.96 5.88 10.94
C GLU A 137 2.82 5.02 11.46
N LEU A 138 2.92 3.70 11.28
CA LEU A 138 1.91 2.75 11.74
C LEU A 138 2.36 2.03 13.01
N ASN A 139 1.55 2.10 14.06
CA ASN A 139 1.69 1.27 15.25
C ASN A 139 1.16 -0.14 14.97
N GLY A 140 1.82 -1.16 15.54
CA GLY A 140 1.38 -2.55 15.41
C GLY A 140 1.39 -3.06 13.97
N LEU A 141 2.39 -2.65 13.17
CA LEU A 141 2.49 -3.05 11.76
C LEU A 141 2.49 -4.57 11.62
N THR A 142 1.57 -5.08 10.84
CA THR A 142 1.41 -6.49 10.48
C THR A 142 1.34 -6.66 8.98
N MET A 143 1.55 -7.89 8.51
CA MET A 143 1.44 -8.27 7.12
C MET A 143 0.59 -9.53 6.99
N THR A 144 -0.33 -9.52 6.03
CA THR A 144 -1.16 -10.67 5.69
C THR A 144 -1.02 -10.96 4.21
N LEU A 145 -0.83 -12.23 3.86
CA LEU A 145 -0.85 -12.68 2.47
C LEU A 145 -2.28 -12.62 1.93
N VAL A 146 -2.44 -12.04 0.76
CA VAL A 146 -3.72 -11.97 0.03
C VAL A 146 -3.51 -12.45 -1.41
N SER A 147 -4.60 -12.62 -2.15
CA SER A 147 -4.50 -12.99 -3.57
C SER A 147 -3.74 -11.89 -4.33
N GLY A 148 -2.64 -12.28 -4.97
CA GLY A 148 -1.82 -11.38 -5.80
C GLY A 148 -0.81 -10.49 -5.05
N GLY A 149 -0.68 -10.64 -3.72
CA GLY A 149 0.27 -9.82 -2.97
C GLY A 149 0.08 -9.88 -1.46
N TYR A 150 0.19 -8.74 -0.80
CA TYR A 150 0.15 -8.62 0.66
C TYR A 150 -0.68 -7.41 1.08
N THR A 151 -1.22 -7.46 2.30
CA THR A 151 -1.78 -6.28 2.96
C THR A 151 -0.94 -5.96 4.19
N LEU A 152 -0.36 -4.76 4.23
CA LEU A 152 0.23 -4.15 5.42
C LEU A 152 -0.89 -3.49 6.20
N SER A 153 -0.94 -3.72 7.51
CA SER A 153 -1.97 -3.11 8.37
C SER A 153 -1.37 -2.58 9.65
N GLY A 154 -1.92 -1.48 10.16
CA GLY A 154 -1.51 -0.87 11.42
C GLY A 154 -2.41 0.29 11.80
N VAL A 155 -2.17 0.89 12.96
CA VAL A 155 -2.89 2.06 13.45
C VAL A 155 -2.03 3.31 13.23
N PRO A 156 -2.50 4.34 12.52
CA PRO A 156 -1.71 5.55 12.30
C PRO A 156 -1.43 6.27 13.63
N LYS A 157 -0.17 6.62 13.85
CA LYS A 157 0.25 7.34 15.06
C LYS A 157 -0.44 8.69 15.17
N GLY A 158 -1.03 8.94 16.34
CA GLY A 158 -1.74 10.18 16.65
C GLY A 158 -3.13 10.27 16.04
N MET A 159 -3.65 9.18 15.45
CA MET A 159 -5.04 9.05 14.98
C MET A 159 -5.81 7.94 15.69
N GLU A 160 -5.27 7.39 16.74
CA GLU A 160 -5.83 6.25 17.48
C GLU A 160 -7.26 6.50 17.99
N GLN A 161 -7.64 7.77 18.15
CA GLN A 161 -8.98 8.17 18.58
C GLN A 161 -10.03 8.10 17.47
N THR A 162 -9.61 8.22 16.21
CA THR A 162 -10.52 8.32 15.05
C THR A 162 -10.35 7.17 14.06
N VAL A 163 -9.15 6.61 13.96
CA VAL A 163 -8.82 5.53 13.03
C VAL A 163 -8.48 4.27 13.80
N GLN A 164 -9.28 3.23 13.59
CA GLN A 164 -9.06 1.90 14.16
C GLN A 164 -7.90 1.18 13.46
N SER A 165 -7.83 1.26 12.13
CA SER A 165 -6.76 0.67 11.34
C SER A 165 -6.70 1.24 9.93
N ILE A 166 -5.49 1.19 9.35
CA ILE A 166 -5.26 1.34 7.91
C ILE A 166 -4.75 0.01 7.37
N GLY A 167 -5.23 -0.39 6.19
CA GLY A 167 -4.70 -1.47 5.37
C GLY A 167 -4.16 -0.90 4.06
N ILE A 168 -2.95 -1.31 3.67
CA ILE A 168 -2.32 -0.97 2.39
C ILE A 168 -2.08 -2.29 1.66
N THR A 169 -2.84 -2.53 0.60
CA THR A 169 -2.68 -3.73 -0.23
C THR A 169 -1.68 -3.44 -1.33
N VAL A 170 -0.69 -4.30 -1.44
CA VAL A 170 0.41 -4.17 -2.41
C VAL A 170 0.57 -5.47 -3.19
N ASP A 171 0.99 -5.35 -4.43
CA ASP A 171 1.40 -6.50 -5.23
C ASP A 171 2.82 -6.98 -4.87
N THR A 172 3.29 -8.01 -5.54
CA THR A 172 4.63 -8.58 -5.33
C THR A 172 5.77 -7.63 -5.74
N ALA A 173 5.50 -6.62 -6.56
CA ALA A 173 6.45 -5.60 -6.97
C ALA A 173 6.54 -4.44 -5.94
N GLY A 174 5.58 -4.31 -5.04
CA GLY A 174 5.48 -3.23 -4.05
C GLY A 174 4.59 -2.07 -4.51
N GLN A 175 3.83 -2.26 -5.60
CA GLN A 175 2.85 -1.28 -6.07
C GLN A 175 1.59 -1.36 -5.22
N ILE A 176 1.07 -0.22 -4.76
CA ILE A 176 -0.17 -0.14 -3.98
C ILE A 176 -1.35 -0.35 -4.93
N THR A 177 -2.08 -1.44 -4.71
CA THR A 177 -3.28 -1.81 -5.47
C THR A 177 -4.57 -1.55 -4.70
N GLY A 178 -4.48 -1.20 -3.43
CA GLY A 178 -5.65 -0.85 -2.63
C GLY A 178 -5.29 -0.26 -1.29
N MET A 179 -6.26 0.44 -0.72
CA MET A 179 -6.15 1.02 0.62
C MET A 179 -7.48 0.86 1.34
N ARG A 180 -7.43 0.71 2.67
CA ARG A 180 -8.60 0.62 3.53
C ARG A 180 -8.37 1.42 4.79
N VAL A 181 -9.37 2.19 5.18
CA VAL A 181 -9.41 2.93 6.44
C VAL A 181 -10.64 2.46 7.22
N ALA A 182 -10.42 1.88 8.38
CA ALA A 182 -11.48 1.58 9.33
C ALA A 182 -11.47 2.63 10.44
N GLN A 183 -12.60 3.28 10.66
CA GLN A 183 -12.75 4.31 11.69
C GLN A 183 -13.28 3.71 13.00
N THR A 184 -13.06 4.39 14.10
CA THR A 184 -13.49 3.91 15.43
C THR A 184 -15.01 3.95 15.63
N ASP A 185 -15.74 4.74 14.84
CA ASP A 185 -17.20 4.78 14.80
C ASP A 185 -17.83 3.66 13.96
N GLY A 186 -17.00 2.79 13.37
CA GLY A 186 -17.41 1.68 12.51
C GLY A 186 -17.56 2.02 11.04
N ALA A 187 -17.29 3.27 10.63
CA ALA A 187 -17.22 3.61 9.21
C ALA A 187 -15.96 3.01 8.56
N GLU A 188 -16.07 2.69 7.30
CA GLU A 188 -14.98 2.12 6.50
C GLU A 188 -14.96 2.75 5.12
N THR A 189 -13.79 3.21 4.71
CA THR A 189 -13.52 3.60 3.32
C THR A 189 -12.47 2.66 2.73
N SER A 190 -12.73 2.13 1.57
CA SER A 190 -11.78 1.29 0.83
C SER A 190 -11.61 1.79 -0.59
N PHE A 191 -10.38 1.68 -1.08
CA PHE A 191 -9.98 2.00 -2.45
C PHE A 191 -9.38 0.76 -3.10
N VAL A 192 -9.73 0.53 -4.36
CA VAL A 192 -9.07 -0.41 -5.24
C VAL A 192 -8.54 0.38 -6.43
N PHE A 193 -7.26 0.22 -6.74
CA PHE A 193 -6.61 0.86 -7.87
C PHE A 193 -6.36 -0.15 -8.97
N SER A 194 -6.69 0.23 -10.20
CA SER A 194 -6.49 -0.56 -11.40
C SER A 194 -5.94 0.32 -12.53
N ASP A 195 -5.46 -0.30 -13.59
CA ASP A 195 -4.91 0.42 -14.75
C ASP A 195 -3.87 1.48 -14.34
N ILE A 196 -2.92 1.04 -13.50
CA ILE A 196 -1.93 1.92 -12.90
C ILE A 196 -0.79 2.15 -13.89
N HIS A 197 -0.55 3.42 -14.22
CA HIS A 197 0.54 3.85 -15.09
C HIS A 197 1.45 4.81 -14.31
N GLU A 198 2.71 4.44 -14.18
CA GLU A 198 3.70 5.19 -13.42
C GLU A 198 4.60 6.03 -14.33
N ASN A 199 5.09 7.15 -13.79
CA ASN A 199 6.02 8.06 -14.46
C ASN A 199 5.51 8.58 -15.82
N VAL A 200 4.20 8.77 -15.91
CA VAL A 200 3.54 9.35 -17.08
C VAL A 200 3.60 10.89 -17.06
N ALA A 201 3.47 11.51 -18.23
CA ALA A 201 3.38 12.96 -18.32
C ALA A 201 2.09 13.46 -17.67
N THR A 202 2.22 14.42 -16.75
CA THR A 202 1.11 15.07 -16.05
C THR A 202 1.27 16.59 -16.17
N PRO A 203 0.56 17.24 -17.10
CA PRO A 203 0.63 18.68 -17.27
C PRO A 203 0.11 19.42 -16.03
N ASP A 204 0.61 20.61 -15.78
CA ASP A 204 0.23 21.43 -14.60
C ASP A 204 -1.27 21.72 -14.58
N SER A 205 -1.89 21.88 -15.74
CA SER A 205 -3.34 22.08 -15.89
C SER A 205 -4.20 20.97 -15.30
N ASP A 206 -3.66 19.75 -15.15
CA ASP A 206 -4.39 18.65 -14.53
C ASP A 206 -4.68 18.92 -13.04
N PHE A 207 -3.89 19.79 -12.42
CA PHE A 207 -3.98 20.11 -10.99
C PHE A 207 -4.60 21.49 -10.73
N GLU A 208 -5.23 22.07 -11.74
CA GLU A 208 -5.96 23.33 -11.61
C GLU A 208 -7.46 23.07 -11.43
N PHE A 209 -8.09 23.84 -10.55
CA PHE A 209 -9.54 23.86 -10.40
C PHE A 209 -10.09 25.21 -10.86
N THR A 210 -10.90 25.18 -11.89
CA THR A 210 -11.68 26.34 -12.32
C THR A 210 -13.13 26.16 -11.88
N PRO A 211 -13.66 27.04 -10.98
CA PRO A 211 -15.02 26.91 -10.52
C PRO A 211 -16.02 27.10 -11.67
N PRO A 212 -17.06 26.26 -11.77
CA PRO A 212 -18.14 26.48 -12.73
C PRO A 212 -18.83 27.82 -12.50
N PRO A 213 -19.55 28.34 -13.50
CA PRO A 213 -20.33 29.58 -13.35
C PRO A 213 -21.27 29.51 -12.14
N GLY A 214 -21.21 30.54 -11.28
CA GLY A 214 -22.03 30.64 -10.08
C GLY A 214 -21.49 29.91 -8.86
N VAL A 215 -20.37 29.16 -8.97
CA VAL A 215 -19.71 28.49 -7.85
C VAL A 215 -18.68 29.42 -7.21
N THR A 216 -18.77 29.60 -5.89
CA THR A 216 -17.83 30.41 -5.11
C THR A 216 -16.85 29.49 -4.37
N ILE A 217 -15.56 29.83 -4.41
CA ILE A 217 -14.56 29.13 -3.57
C ILE A 217 -14.58 29.73 -2.18
N ILE A 218 -14.77 28.90 -1.17
CA ILE A 218 -14.73 29.27 0.25
C ILE A 218 -13.59 28.55 0.95
N ASP A 219 -12.95 29.24 1.89
CA ASP A 219 -11.92 28.63 2.74
C ASP A 219 -12.60 27.88 3.90
N GLY A 220 -12.15 26.66 4.15
CA GLY A 220 -12.71 25.79 5.19
C GLY A 220 -11.79 24.62 5.49
N VAL A 221 -12.26 23.75 6.36
CA VAL A 221 -11.60 22.47 6.66
C VAL A 221 -12.22 21.40 5.76
N ALA A 222 -11.41 20.67 4.99
CA ALA A 222 -11.93 19.58 4.17
C ALA A 222 -12.64 18.53 5.05
N PRO A 223 -13.80 18.03 4.64
CA PRO A 223 -14.34 16.84 5.27
C PRO A 223 -13.34 15.69 5.13
N ILE A 224 -13.10 15.04 6.24
CA ILE A 224 -12.21 13.86 6.35
C ILE A 224 -12.94 12.63 5.81
#